data_e5011dcac097fbf30bca936e1af113d1
#
_entry.id   e5011dcac097fbf30bca936e1af113d1
#
_cell.length_a   1.000
_cell.length_b   1.000
_cell.length_c   1.000
_cell.angle_alpha   90.00
_cell.angle_beta   90.00
_cell.angle_gamma   90.00
#
_symmetry.space_group_name_H-M   'P 1'
#
loop_
_entity.id
_entity.type
_entity.pdbx_description
1 polymer ?
#
loop_
_entity_poly.entity_id
_entity_poly.type
_entity_poly.pdbx_seq_one_letter_code
_entity_poly.pdbx_strand_id
1 'polypeptide(L)'
;RLGEGYFVSYRDPNLGRTLEIYDGVPEYLENFTVSERDMTKYIIGTISNIDQPMTPATKGDRSMNLYMNHVSAEMIKKEREQILTANQEDIRALAGVARAVLANDQICVIGNEAKIEEEKELFMTVENLF
;
A
#
# COMPACT_ATOMS: atom_id res chain seq x y z
N ARG A 1 -14.88 3.42 -1.85
CA ARG A 1 -13.40 3.37 -1.80
C ARG A 1 -12.90 4.79 -1.91
N LEU A 2 -12.10 5.27 -0.96
CA LEU A 2 -11.72 6.68 -0.85
C LEU A 2 -10.60 7.08 -1.82
N GLY A 3 -9.92 6.13 -2.47
CA GLY A 3 -8.83 6.43 -3.41
C GLY A 3 -7.60 7.05 -2.74
N GLU A 4 -7.36 6.71 -1.48
CA GLU A 4 -6.19 7.16 -0.72
C GLU A 4 -4.99 6.26 -1.01
N GLY A 5 -3.81 6.87 -1.12
CA GLY A 5 -2.53 6.17 -1.21
C GLY A 5 -1.56 6.71 -0.18
N TYR A 6 -0.82 5.82 0.49
CA TYR A 6 0.18 6.20 1.47
C TYR A 6 1.29 5.16 1.57
N PHE A 7 2.47 5.60 1.98
CA PHE A 7 3.57 4.75 2.40
C PHE A 7 3.61 4.73 3.91
N VAL A 8 3.90 3.56 4.49
CA VAL A 8 3.92 3.40 5.94
C VAL A 8 5.11 2.54 6.37
N SER A 9 5.77 2.96 7.42
CA SER A 9 6.79 2.18 8.12
C SER A 9 6.45 2.07 9.60
N TYR A 10 6.84 0.96 10.23
CA TYR A 10 6.58 0.70 11.64
C TYR A 10 7.85 0.24 12.35
N ARG A 11 8.14 0.85 13.52
CA ARG A 11 9.36 0.60 14.30
C ARG A 11 10.64 0.83 13.51
N ASP A 12 10.65 1.87 12.70
CA ASP A 12 11.77 2.25 11.86
C ASP A 12 12.62 3.31 12.56
N PRO A 13 13.90 3.05 12.84
CA PRO A 13 14.80 4.01 13.44
C PRO A 13 15.51 4.92 12.42
N ASN A 14 15.30 4.73 11.11
CA ASN A 14 16.06 5.40 10.06
C ASN A 14 15.14 6.31 9.20
N LEU A 15 14.64 7.39 9.79
CA LEU A 15 13.59 8.24 9.17
C LEU A 15 13.99 8.74 7.78
N GLY A 16 15.10 9.47 7.67
CA GLY A 16 15.56 10.03 6.40
C GLY A 16 15.82 8.96 5.36
N ARG A 17 16.46 7.85 5.75
CA ARG A 17 16.70 6.73 4.80
C ARG A 17 15.42 6.11 4.29
N THR A 18 14.40 5.99 5.13
CA THR A 18 13.09 5.45 4.73
C THR A 18 12.39 6.37 3.74
N LEU A 19 12.45 7.69 3.97
CA LEU A 19 11.91 8.68 3.02
C LEU A 19 12.62 8.61 1.66
N GLU A 20 13.96 8.54 1.65
CA GLU A 20 14.72 8.34 0.40
C GLU A 20 14.28 7.07 -0.36
N ILE A 21 14.00 5.98 0.37
CA ILE A 21 13.51 4.74 -0.26
C ILE A 21 12.11 4.96 -0.86
N TYR A 22 11.23 5.67 -0.18
CA TYR A 22 9.90 6.00 -0.70
C TYR A 22 9.98 6.85 -1.96
N ASP A 23 10.87 7.85 -1.98
CA ASP A 23 11.11 8.68 -3.17
C ASP A 23 11.61 7.87 -4.38
N GLY A 24 12.34 6.79 -4.14
CA GLY A 24 12.80 5.86 -5.18
C GLY A 24 11.72 4.89 -5.71
N VAL A 25 10.56 4.76 -5.03
CA VAL A 25 9.52 3.78 -5.43
C VAL A 25 8.98 4.00 -6.85
N PRO A 26 8.71 5.22 -7.33
CA PRO A 26 8.23 5.41 -8.69
C PRO A 26 9.19 4.88 -9.75
N GLU A 27 10.48 5.15 -9.62
CA GLU A 27 11.52 4.67 -10.54
C GLU A 27 11.65 3.14 -10.47
N TYR A 28 11.61 2.57 -9.27
CA TYR A 28 11.60 1.12 -9.08
C TYR A 28 10.41 0.46 -9.80
N LEU A 29 9.22 1.04 -9.67
CA LEU A 29 8.01 0.52 -10.33
C LEU A 29 8.10 0.63 -11.86
N GLU A 30 8.60 1.73 -12.40
CA GLU A 30 8.76 1.90 -13.85
C GLU A 30 9.70 0.85 -14.46
N ASN A 31 10.75 0.51 -13.74
CA ASN A 31 11.75 -0.46 -14.17
C ASN A 31 11.44 -1.89 -13.68
N PHE A 32 10.24 -2.11 -13.11
CA PHE A 32 9.87 -3.41 -12.56
C PHE A 32 9.94 -4.50 -13.63
N THR A 33 10.76 -5.51 -13.37
CA THR A 33 10.95 -6.66 -14.25
C THR A 33 11.16 -7.91 -13.41
N VAL A 34 10.37 -8.93 -13.67
CA VAL A 34 10.45 -10.25 -13.01
C VAL A 34 10.20 -11.38 -14.00
N SER A 35 10.58 -12.59 -13.64
CA SER A 35 10.26 -13.77 -14.44
C SER A 35 8.74 -14.06 -14.39
N GLU A 36 8.21 -14.77 -15.41
CA GLU A 36 6.81 -15.23 -15.39
C GLU A 36 6.51 -16.07 -14.14
N ARG A 37 7.47 -16.87 -13.71
CA ARG A 37 7.34 -17.68 -12.48
C ARG A 37 7.16 -16.81 -11.24
N ASP A 38 7.89 -15.71 -11.15
CA ASP A 38 7.79 -14.82 -9.99
C ASP A 38 6.52 -13.99 -10.05
N MET A 39 6.10 -13.55 -11.25
CA MET A 39 4.80 -12.89 -11.42
C MET A 39 3.67 -13.82 -10.99
N THR A 40 3.72 -15.10 -11.36
CA THR A 40 2.75 -16.11 -10.91
C THR A 40 2.72 -16.24 -9.39
N LYS A 41 3.86 -16.21 -8.71
CA LYS A 41 3.92 -16.24 -7.23
C LYS A 41 3.23 -15.03 -6.61
N TYR A 42 3.44 -13.84 -7.17
CA TYR A 42 2.77 -12.62 -6.68
C TYR A 42 1.25 -12.70 -6.83
N ILE A 43 0.77 -13.17 -7.99
CA ILE A 43 -0.66 -13.40 -8.23
C ILE A 43 -1.23 -14.40 -7.23
N ILE A 44 -0.57 -15.55 -7.04
CA ILE A 44 -1.00 -16.58 -6.07
C ILE A 44 -1.02 -16.03 -4.65
N GLY A 45 0.02 -15.30 -4.24
CA GLY A 45 0.09 -14.65 -2.93
C GLY A 45 -1.07 -13.69 -2.70
N THR A 46 -1.39 -12.85 -3.69
CA THR A 46 -2.48 -11.88 -3.62
C THR A 46 -3.85 -12.58 -3.54
N ILE A 47 -4.09 -13.57 -4.39
CA ILE A 47 -5.34 -14.35 -4.39
C ILE A 47 -5.52 -15.11 -3.08
N SER A 48 -4.46 -15.68 -2.52
CA SER A 48 -4.52 -16.39 -1.25
C SER A 48 -5.03 -15.52 -0.09
N ASN A 49 -4.72 -14.22 -0.10
CA ASN A 49 -5.23 -13.28 0.88
C ASN A 49 -6.73 -12.99 0.72
N ILE A 50 -7.25 -13.05 -0.50
CA ILE A 50 -8.67 -12.81 -0.79
C ILE A 50 -9.52 -14.05 -0.56
N ASP A 51 -8.98 -15.22 -0.88
CA ASP A 51 -9.66 -16.51 -0.84
C ASP A 51 -9.49 -17.24 0.50
N GLN A 52 -9.19 -16.55 1.57
CA GLN A 52 -9.03 -17.17 2.88
C GLN A 52 -10.31 -17.90 3.33
N PRO A 53 -10.19 -19.10 3.91
CA PRO A 53 -11.32 -19.79 4.52
C PRO A 53 -11.95 -18.93 5.60
N MET A 54 -13.27 -18.82 5.58
CA MET A 54 -14.02 -18.01 6.54
C MET A 54 -15.01 -18.87 7.32
N THR A 55 -15.10 -18.60 8.64
CA THR A 55 -16.16 -19.13 9.47
C THR A 55 -17.52 -18.55 9.07
N PRO A 56 -18.67 -19.17 9.44
CA PRO A 56 -19.98 -18.58 9.18
C PRO A 56 -20.14 -17.16 9.72
N ALA A 57 -19.61 -16.87 10.90
CA ALA A 57 -19.63 -15.52 11.50
C ALA A 57 -18.85 -14.53 10.62
N THR A 58 -17.62 -14.85 10.26
CA THR A 58 -16.79 -13.98 9.40
C THR A 58 -17.41 -13.75 8.02
N LYS A 59 -18.11 -14.74 7.46
CA LYS A 59 -18.87 -14.57 6.21
C LYS A 59 -20.02 -13.57 6.40
N GLY A 60 -20.72 -13.64 7.52
CA GLY A 60 -21.79 -12.69 7.86
C GLY A 60 -21.26 -11.27 7.97
N ASP A 61 -20.21 -11.06 8.75
CA ASP A 61 -19.53 -9.77 8.91
C ASP A 61 -19.05 -9.20 7.58
N ARG A 62 -18.42 -10.04 6.76
CA ARG A 62 -17.97 -9.63 5.41
C ARG A 62 -19.16 -9.21 4.54
N SER A 63 -20.24 -9.99 4.54
CA SER A 63 -21.43 -9.68 3.74
C SER A 63 -22.07 -8.37 4.16
N MET A 64 -22.17 -8.13 5.46
CA MET A 64 -22.66 -6.88 6.01
C MET A 64 -21.78 -5.69 5.58
N ASN A 65 -20.46 -5.82 5.72
CA ASN A 65 -19.52 -4.77 5.31
C ASN A 65 -19.62 -4.47 3.80
N LEU A 66 -19.71 -5.50 2.96
CA LEU A 66 -19.86 -5.32 1.51
C LEU A 66 -21.18 -4.59 1.18
N TYR A 67 -22.28 -4.94 1.85
CA TYR A 67 -23.58 -4.29 1.68
C TYR A 67 -23.52 -2.83 2.11
N MET A 68 -22.98 -2.54 3.28
CA MET A 68 -22.85 -1.17 3.83
C MET A 68 -21.98 -0.27 2.92
N ASN A 69 -20.97 -0.83 2.28
CA ASN A 69 -20.08 -0.11 1.38
C ASN A 69 -20.51 -0.16 -0.09
N HIS A 70 -21.71 -0.66 -0.38
CA HIS A 70 -22.26 -0.77 -1.74
C HIS A 70 -21.36 -1.55 -2.73
N VAL A 71 -20.67 -2.58 -2.23
CA VAL A 71 -19.80 -3.43 -3.06
C VAL A 71 -20.62 -4.61 -3.60
N SER A 72 -20.83 -4.63 -4.91
CA SER A 72 -21.59 -5.69 -5.57
C SER A 72 -20.75 -6.95 -5.80
N ALA A 73 -21.44 -8.08 -6.00
CA ALA A 73 -20.78 -9.34 -6.39
C ALA A 73 -20.00 -9.22 -7.71
N GLU A 74 -20.49 -8.41 -8.63
CA GLU A 74 -19.82 -8.14 -9.91
C GLU A 74 -18.50 -7.37 -9.70
N MET A 75 -18.48 -6.41 -8.78
CA MET A 75 -17.25 -5.69 -8.43
C MET A 75 -16.20 -6.63 -7.85
N ILE A 76 -16.61 -7.56 -6.97
CA ILE A 76 -15.72 -8.57 -6.38
C ILE A 76 -15.18 -9.50 -7.48
N LYS A 77 -16.04 -9.96 -8.38
CA LYS A 77 -15.64 -10.81 -9.49
C LYS A 77 -14.65 -10.10 -10.40
N LYS A 78 -14.92 -8.85 -10.76
CA LYS A 78 -14.02 -8.03 -11.58
C LYS A 78 -12.65 -7.83 -10.93
N GLU A 79 -12.63 -7.50 -9.64
CA GLU A 79 -11.38 -7.35 -8.87
C GLU A 79 -10.56 -8.66 -8.89
N ARG A 80 -11.22 -9.80 -8.70
CA ARG A 80 -10.59 -11.10 -8.76
C ARG A 80 -10.01 -11.40 -10.15
N GLU A 81 -10.77 -11.13 -11.21
CA GLU A 81 -10.30 -11.28 -12.59
C GLU A 81 -9.09 -10.39 -12.88
N GLN A 82 -9.11 -9.14 -12.45
CA GLN A 82 -7.99 -8.21 -12.60
C GLN A 82 -6.71 -8.73 -11.94
N ILE A 83 -6.82 -9.30 -10.74
CA ILE A 83 -5.66 -9.89 -10.05
C ILE A 83 -5.14 -11.11 -10.80
N LEU A 84 -6.03 -12.01 -11.24
CA LEU A 84 -5.64 -13.24 -11.96
C LEU A 84 -5.00 -12.97 -13.32
N THR A 85 -5.34 -11.86 -13.95
CA THR A 85 -4.82 -11.46 -15.27
C THR A 85 -3.74 -10.39 -15.19
N ALA A 86 -3.34 -9.99 -13.96
CA ALA A 86 -2.34 -8.96 -13.74
C ALA A 86 -0.98 -9.35 -14.34
N ASN A 87 -0.31 -8.37 -14.89
CA ASN A 87 0.98 -8.54 -15.53
C ASN A 87 1.97 -7.43 -15.09
N GLN A 88 3.18 -7.45 -15.60
CA GLN A 88 4.22 -6.48 -15.22
C GLN A 88 3.86 -5.05 -15.61
N GLU A 89 3.15 -4.86 -16.71
CA GLU A 89 2.73 -3.52 -17.18
C GLU A 89 1.74 -2.88 -16.19
N ASP A 90 0.85 -3.70 -15.60
CA ASP A 90 -0.08 -3.23 -14.56
C ASP A 90 0.67 -2.74 -13.33
N ILE A 91 1.76 -3.43 -12.94
CA ILE A 91 2.65 -3.01 -11.85
C ILE A 91 3.36 -1.69 -12.20
N ARG A 92 3.94 -1.60 -13.41
CA ARG A 92 4.60 -0.38 -13.88
C ARG A 92 3.66 0.82 -13.92
N ALA A 93 2.41 0.61 -14.28
CA ALA A 93 1.41 1.68 -14.29
C ALA A 93 1.18 2.33 -12.92
N LEU A 94 1.46 1.63 -11.82
CA LEU A 94 1.38 2.18 -10.46
C LEU A 94 2.42 3.26 -10.18
N ALA A 95 3.48 3.39 -10.97
CA ALA A 95 4.49 4.44 -10.82
C ALA A 95 3.87 5.85 -10.84
N GLY A 96 2.88 6.06 -11.70
CA GLY A 96 2.14 7.33 -11.76
C GLY A 96 1.37 7.63 -10.47
N VAL A 97 0.76 6.62 -9.87
CA VAL A 97 0.05 6.76 -8.58
C VAL A 97 1.05 7.05 -7.46
N ALA A 98 2.17 6.32 -7.41
CA ALA A 98 3.22 6.56 -6.41
C ALA A 98 3.78 7.99 -6.50
N ARG A 99 4.04 8.52 -7.70
CA ARG A 99 4.43 9.92 -7.88
C ARG A 99 3.37 10.91 -7.38
N ALA A 100 2.10 10.65 -7.65
CA ALA A 100 1.02 11.52 -7.21
C ALA A 100 0.90 11.54 -5.67
N VAL A 101 1.17 10.42 -4.98
CA VAL A 101 1.22 10.37 -3.52
C VAL A 101 2.39 11.18 -2.99
N LEU A 102 3.60 10.97 -3.52
CA LEU A 102 4.82 11.65 -3.08
C LEU A 102 4.79 13.15 -3.37
N ALA A 103 4.18 13.58 -4.48
CA ALA A 103 4.08 14.99 -4.85
C ALA A 103 3.29 15.86 -3.85
N ASN A 104 2.52 15.24 -2.96
CA ASN A 104 1.81 15.98 -1.91
C ASN A 104 2.70 16.33 -0.71
N ASP A 105 3.87 15.71 -0.58
CA ASP A 105 4.87 15.94 0.48
C ASP A 105 4.27 15.99 1.89
N GLN A 106 3.31 15.11 2.17
CA GLN A 106 2.65 15.03 3.47
C GLN A 106 3.25 13.91 4.28
N ILE A 107 4.12 14.28 5.22
CA ILE A 107 4.85 13.37 6.07
C ILE A 107 4.37 13.53 7.51
N CYS A 108 4.07 12.42 8.18
CA CYS A 108 3.76 12.39 9.60
C CYS A 108 4.54 11.26 10.27
N VAL A 109 5.29 11.60 11.30
CA VAL A 109 6.08 10.62 12.08
C VAL A 109 5.70 10.72 13.54
N ILE A 110 5.48 9.58 14.16
CA ILE A 110 5.31 9.45 15.62
C ILE A 110 6.40 8.52 16.11
N GLY A 111 7.27 9.02 17.00
CA GLY A 111 8.42 8.24 17.43
C GLY A 111 9.17 8.83 18.62
N ASN A 112 10.39 8.35 18.80
CA ASN A 112 11.26 8.81 19.87
C ASN A 112 11.72 10.25 19.63
N GLU A 113 11.60 11.11 20.65
CA GLU A 113 11.95 12.54 20.59
C GLU A 113 13.38 12.77 20.07
N ALA A 114 14.37 12.07 20.61
CA ALA A 114 15.76 12.25 20.22
C ALA A 114 15.99 11.91 18.73
N LYS A 115 15.31 10.90 18.21
CA LYS A 115 15.41 10.50 16.80
C LYS A 115 14.75 11.51 15.87
N ILE A 116 13.64 12.08 16.28
CA ILE A 116 12.96 13.12 15.50
C ILE A 116 13.78 14.40 15.52
N GLU A 117 14.38 14.76 16.67
CA GLU A 117 15.23 15.94 16.79
C GLU A 117 16.53 15.82 15.97
N GLU A 118 17.13 14.61 15.86
CA GLU A 118 18.30 14.36 15.00
C GLU A 118 18.01 14.72 13.52
N GLU A 119 16.77 14.53 13.06
CA GLU A 119 16.36 14.72 11.67
C GLU A 119 15.22 15.75 11.52
N LYS A 120 15.13 16.71 12.45
CA LYS A 120 14.03 17.69 12.50
C LYS A 120 13.88 18.55 11.24
N GLU A 121 14.95 18.69 10.46
CA GLU A 121 14.92 19.45 9.21
C GLU A 121 14.01 18.82 8.15
N LEU A 122 13.64 17.54 8.34
CA LEU A 122 12.67 16.84 7.48
C LEU A 122 11.22 17.26 7.76
N PHE A 123 10.94 17.97 8.85
CA PHE A 123 9.59 18.26 9.30
C PHE A 123 9.34 19.77 9.43
N MET A 124 8.16 20.21 9.01
CA MET A 124 7.75 21.61 9.19
C MET A 124 7.43 21.94 10.65
N THR A 125 6.93 20.97 11.39
CA THR A 125 6.53 21.16 12.81
C THR A 125 6.87 19.90 13.59
N VAL A 126 7.41 20.07 14.80
CA VAL A 126 7.65 18.99 15.76
C VAL A 126 6.95 19.37 17.06
N GLU A 127 6.12 18.47 17.57
CA GLU A 127 5.33 18.69 18.79
C GLU A 127 5.51 17.51 19.76
N ASN A 128 5.55 17.81 21.04
CA ASN A 128 5.50 16.79 22.09
C ASN A 128 4.05 16.37 22.33
N LEU A 129 3.81 15.06 22.34
CA LEU A 129 2.49 14.50 22.57
C LEU A 129 2.15 14.32 24.07
N PHE A 130 3.16 14.35 24.96
CA PHE A 130 3.01 14.11 26.39
C PHE A 130 3.80 15.13 27.21
#